data_865409dcb5f738ddf4a840c8bfe5acd7
#
_entry.id   865409dcb5f738ddf4a840c8bfe5acd7
#
_cell.length_a   1.000
_cell.length_b   1.000
_cell.length_c   1.000
_cell.angle_alpha   90.00
_cell.angle_beta   90.00
_cell.angle_gamma   90.00
#
_symmetry.space_group_name_H-M   'P 1'
#
loop_
_entity.id
_entity.type
_entity.pdbx_description
1 polymer ?
#
loop_
_entity_poly.entity_id
_entity_poly.type
_entity_poly.pdbx_seq_one_letter_code
_entity_poly.pdbx_strand_id
1 'polypeptide(L)'
;MKLTKAMAGIIAASTILSLAACSSNNSSTADNSSAGTSGAADSSSAADSSSAADSSSAADSSTTTTDGLTLKVLTHRTDRIEDGSLAEMTKAFEEANNCKVEYQGFTDYASDVSTMMNTTDYGDVLMIPDTVKVMDLGNFFEPLGTLEELDQKYYWADKKAYDGNVYGIAHLGTVAGGICYNKKVWADAGVTKLPTTPEEFIEDLKLIRDNTDAIPYY
;
A
#
# COMPACT_ATOMS: atom_id res chain seq x y z
N MET A 1 -33.82 -38.49 22.81
CA MET A 1 -34.75 -38.48 21.66
C MET A 1 -33.87 -38.35 20.41
N LYS A 2 -33.82 -39.44 19.64
CA LYS A 2 -32.97 -39.56 18.41
C LYS A 2 -33.69 -38.87 17.25
N LEU A 3 -33.00 -38.11 16.43
CA LEU A 3 -33.46 -37.84 15.07
C LEU A 3 -32.28 -37.88 14.07
N THR A 4 -32.55 -38.62 13.09
CA THR A 4 -31.79 -39.25 12.02
C THR A 4 -31.36 -38.29 10.91
N LYS A 5 -30.26 -38.67 10.29
CA LYS A 5 -29.65 -38.20 9.06
C LYS A 5 -30.58 -38.13 7.86
N ALA A 6 -30.43 -37.17 7.00
CA ALA A 6 -30.71 -37.27 5.57
C ALA A 6 -29.54 -36.71 4.74
N MET A 7 -28.87 -37.61 4.03
CA MET A 7 -27.97 -37.32 2.92
C MET A 7 -28.80 -37.00 1.67
N ALA A 8 -28.40 -35.99 0.92
CA ALA A 8 -28.74 -35.87 -0.49
C ALA A 8 -27.47 -35.46 -1.25
N GLY A 9 -26.98 -36.40 -2.06
CA GLY A 9 -25.90 -36.20 -3.00
C GLY A 9 -26.43 -35.51 -4.25
N ILE A 10 -25.59 -34.67 -4.82
CA ILE A 10 -25.75 -34.12 -6.17
C ILE A 10 -24.44 -34.33 -6.95
N ILE A 11 -24.62 -34.96 -8.09
CA ILE A 11 -23.68 -35.48 -9.06
C ILE A 11 -23.02 -34.33 -9.82
N ALA A 12 -21.70 -34.42 -9.97
CA ALA A 12 -20.89 -33.63 -10.84
C ALA A 12 -21.10 -33.99 -12.31
N ALA A 13 -21.27 -33.02 -13.17
CA ALA A 13 -21.13 -33.17 -14.62
C ALA A 13 -19.98 -32.29 -15.11
N SER A 14 -18.91 -32.96 -15.47
CA SER A 14 -17.72 -32.42 -16.11
C SER A 14 -17.98 -32.20 -17.60
N THR A 15 -17.77 -31.00 -18.11
CA THR A 15 -17.59 -30.77 -19.56
C THR A 15 -16.21 -30.21 -19.81
N ILE A 16 -15.42 -31.03 -20.46
CA ILE A 16 -14.10 -30.72 -21.01
C ILE A 16 -14.32 -30.03 -22.35
N LEU A 17 -13.81 -28.82 -22.54
CA LEU A 17 -13.67 -28.22 -23.86
C LEU A 17 -12.20 -27.99 -24.13
N SER A 18 -11.68 -28.80 -25.04
CA SER A 18 -10.39 -28.67 -25.67
C SER A 18 -10.41 -27.58 -26.74
N LEU A 19 -9.49 -26.64 -26.72
CA LEU A 19 -9.19 -25.79 -27.86
C LEU A 19 -7.74 -25.93 -28.29
N ALA A 20 -7.65 -26.18 -29.57
CA ALA A 20 -6.44 -26.50 -30.33
C ALA A 20 -5.52 -25.28 -30.49
N ALA A 21 -4.25 -25.59 -30.53
CA ALA A 21 -3.15 -24.74 -30.92
C ALA A 21 -3.22 -24.34 -32.40
N CYS A 22 -2.86 -23.11 -32.72
CA CYS A 22 -2.29 -22.75 -34.01
C CYS A 22 -0.97 -22.03 -33.80
N SER A 23 0.07 -22.76 -34.15
CA SER A 23 1.41 -22.29 -34.38
C SER A 23 1.49 -21.62 -35.76
N SER A 24 2.19 -20.51 -35.87
CA SER A 24 2.87 -20.14 -37.09
C SER A 24 4.12 -19.33 -36.79
N ASN A 25 5.23 -20.01 -37.06
CA ASN A 25 6.56 -19.47 -37.30
C ASN A 25 6.55 -18.42 -38.42
N ASN A 26 7.29 -17.37 -38.30
CA ASN A 26 8.14 -16.94 -39.39
C ASN A 26 9.39 -16.19 -38.89
N SER A 27 10.52 -16.79 -39.16
CA SER A 27 11.85 -16.22 -39.11
C SER A 27 12.14 -15.47 -40.40
N SER A 28 12.83 -14.35 -40.30
CA SER A 28 13.93 -14.05 -41.23
C SER A 28 14.76 -12.85 -40.76
N THR A 29 16.01 -13.15 -40.68
CA THR A 29 17.25 -12.39 -40.64
C THR A 29 17.38 -11.33 -41.76
N ALA A 30 18.08 -10.28 -41.50
CA ALA A 30 19.31 -9.79 -42.11
C ALA A 30 19.49 -8.28 -41.94
N ASP A 31 20.59 -7.94 -41.32
CA ASP A 31 21.69 -7.03 -41.69
C ASP A 31 21.42 -5.91 -42.72
N ASN A 32 21.77 -4.69 -42.41
CA ASN A 32 23.01 -4.09 -42.89
C ASN A 32 23.21 -2.63 -42.47
N SER A 33 24.47 -2.32 -42.28
CA SER A 33 25.18 -1.07 -42.01
C SER A 33 24.92 0.07 -42.97
N SER A 34 25.16 1.30 -42.53
CA SER A 34 26.08 2.36 -43.02
C SER A 34 25.56 3.76 -42.70
N ALA A 35 26.21 4.48 -41.88
CA ALA A 35 27.26 5.52 -42.11
C ALA A 35 26.88 6.68 -43.04
N GLY A 36 27.09 7.87 -42.55
CA GLY A 36 27.35 9.07 -43.35
C GLY A 36 26.57 10.29 -42.86
N THR A 37 27.20 11.11 -42.15
CA THR A 37 28.01 12.30 -42.41
C THR A 37 27.24 13.62 -42.43
N SER A 38 27.62 14.47 -41.47
CA SER A 38 27.89 15.90 -41.48
C SER A 38 26.96 16.88 -42.22
N GLY A 39 26.68 17.95 -41.55
CA GLY A 39 26.25 19.22 -42.10
C GLY A 39 26.03 20.25 -41.00
N ALA A 40 27.02 21.07 -40.81
CA ALA A 40 27.10 22.19 -39.88
C ALA A 40 26.49 23.47 -40.49
N ALA A 41 26.37 24.47 -39.61
CA ALA A 41 26.21 25.91 -39.86
C ALA A 41 24.77 26.40 -40.00
N ASP A 42 24.37 27.48 -39.50
CA ASP A 42 24.96 28.63 -38.80
C ASP A 42 23.87 29.63 -38.45
N SER A 43 24.18 30.41 -37.41
CA SER A 43 23.86 31.82 -37.16
C SER A 43 22.42 32.32 -36.98
N SER A 44 22.38 32.95 -35.88
CA SER A 44 22.10 34.36 -35.52
C SER A 44 20.66 34.69 -35.24
N SER A 45 20.48 35.13 -34.11
CA SER A 45 20.55 36.42 -33.42
C SER A 45 19.19 37.02 -33.09
N ALA A 46 19.23 37.54 -31.90
CA ALA A 46 18.58 38.76 -31.37
C ALA A 46 17.20 38.59 -30.82
N ALA A 47 17.18 38.65 -29.51
CA ALA A 47 16.85 39.79 -28.65
C ALA A 47 15.38 40.18 -28.62
N ASP A 48 14.89 40.13 -27.47
CA ASP A 48 14.40 41.21 -26.64
C ASP A 48 12.96 41.06 -26.16
N SER A 49 12.80 41.54 -24.93
CA SER A 49 11.55 41.92 -24.24
C SER A 49 10.94 40.96 -23.25
N SER A 50 11.50 41.12 -22.03
CA SER A 50 10.76 41.32 -20.79
C SER A 50 9.22 41.36 -20.86
N SER A 51 8.62 40.42 -20.15
CA SER A 51 7.40 40.68 -19.36
C SER A 51 7.39 39.72 -18.18
N ALA A 52 7.75 40.26 -17.02
CA ALA A 52 7.38 39.67 -15.75
C ALA A 52 5.83 39.66 -15.68
N ALA A 53 5.27 38.49 -15.79
CA ALA A 53 3.92 38.25 -15.35
C ALA A 53 4.02 37.49 -14.03
N ASP A 54 3.84 38.26 -12.98
CA ASP A 54 3.48 37.81 -11.65
C ASP A 54 2.22 36.94 -11.76
N SER A 55 2.39 35.64 -11.83
CA SER A 55 1.31 34.67 -11.65
C SER A 55 1.36 34.18 -10.23
N SER A 56 0.83 35.00 -9.34
CA SER A 56 0.27 34.50 -8.10
C SER A 56 -0.86 33.54 -8.46
N SER A 57 -0.52 32.23 -8.56
CA SER A 57 -1.53 31.17 -8.50
C SER A 57 -2.15 31.22 -7.12
N ALA A 58 -3.20 32.01 -6.99
CA ALA A 58 -4.18 31.76 -5.96
C ALA A 58 -4.59 30.29 -6.12
N ALA A 59 -4.31 29.46 -5.11
CA ALA A 59 -4.94 28.17 -4.98
C ALA A 59 -6.45 28.42 -5.03
N ASP A 60 -7.04 28.08 -6.15
CA ASP A 60 -8.49 28.02 -6.30
C ASP A 60 -8.94 26.90 -5.34
N SER A 61 -9.33 27.32 -4.14
CA SER A 61 -10.14 26.49 -3.26
C SER A 61 -11.49 26.33 -3.95
N SER A 62 -11.53 25.41 -4.90
CA SER A 62 -12.80 24.86 -5.34
C SER A 62 -13.38 24.19 -4.10
N THR A 63 -14.32 24.85 -3.45
CA THR A 63 -15.20 24.26 -2.46
C THR A 63 -16.03 23.22 -3.17
N THR A 64 -15.48 22.01 -3.29
CA THR A 64 -16.26 20.85 -3.70
C THR A 64 -17.30 20.68 -2.61
N THR A 65 -18.55 20.94 -2.93
CA THR A 65 -19.66 20.74 -2.00
C THR A 65 -19.79 19.23 -1.79
N THR A 66 -19.50 18.78 -0.56
CA THR A 66 -19.70 17.38 -0.12
C THR A 66 -21.16 17.08 0.21
N ASP A 67 -22.05 18.03 -0.04
CA ASP A 67 -23.47 17.96 0.33
C ASP A 67 -24.16 16.75 -0.28
N GLY A 68 -24.60 15.83 0.58
CA GLY A 68 -25.26 14.59 0.19
C GLY A 68 -24.36 13.53 -0.40
N LEU A 69 -23.03 13.71 -0.40
CA LEU A 69 -22.07 12.71 -0.88
C LEU A 69 -22.00 11.52 0.08
N THR A 70 -21.87 10.33 -0.45
CA THR A 70 -21.53 9.13 0.31
C THR A 70 -20.11 8.71 -0.05
N LEU A 71 -19.21 8.68 0.94
CA LEU A 71 -17.84 8.20 0.79
C LEU A 71 -17.75 6.73 1.18
N LYS A 72 -17.23 5.91 0.27
CA LYS A 72 -17.00 4.48 0.49
C LYS A 72 -15.57 4.24 0.97
N VAL A 73 -15.41 3.73 2.18
CA VAL A 73 -14.12 3.45 2.82
C VAL A 73 -13.88 1.95 2.92
N LEU A 74 -12.79 1.46 2.33
CA LEU A 74 -12.42 0.05 2.42
C LEU A 74 -11.46 -0.17 3.59
N THR A 75 -11.74 -1.17 4.43
CA THR A 75 -10.94 -1.45 5.63
C THR A 75 -10.81 -2.94 5.94
N HIS A 76 -9.72 -3.33 6.60
CA HIS A 76 -9.56 -4.67 7.18
C HIS A 76 -10.16 -4.78 8.59
N ARG A 77 -10.65 -3.68 9.17
CA ARG A 77 -11.15 -3.63 10.54
C ARG A 77 -12.64 -3.97 10.60
N THR A 78 -12.97 -5.22 10.21
CA THR A 78 -14.34 -5.74 10.30
C THR A 78 -14.88 -5.72 11.73
N ASP A 79 -14.00 -5.98 12.72
CA ASP A 79 -14.27 -5.86 14.13
C ASP A 79 -14.81 -4.48 14.53
N ARG A 80 -14.25 -3.41 13.98
CA ARG A 80 -14.65 -2.03 14.26
C ARG A 80 -15.88 -1.57 13.49
N ILE A 81 -16.21 -2.24 12.40
CA ILE A 81 -17.51 -2.04 11.74
C ILE A 81 -18.61 -2.64 12.61
N GLU A 82 -18.40 -3.89 13.07
CA GLU A 82 -19.37 -4.65 13.86
C GLU A 82 -19.67 -4.00 15.21
N ASP A 83 -18.67 -3.45 15.90
CA ASP A 83 -18.84 -2.77 17.18
C ASP A 83 -19.28 -1.31 17.07
N GLY A 84 -19.37 -0.75 15.83
CA GLY A 84 -19.82 0.60 15.55
C GLY A 84 -18.78 1.69 15.82
N SER A 85 -17.55 1.35 16.24
CA SER A 85 -16.53 2.33 16.61
C SER A 85 -16.04 3.18 15.43
N LEU A 86 -16.05 2.63 14.20
CA LEU A 86 -15.73 3.41 13.00
C LEU A 86 -16.81 4.45 12.69
N ALA A 87 -18.08 4.07 12.79
CA ALA A 87 -19.19 4.99 12.57
C ALA A 87 -19.18 6.13 13.60
N GLU A 88 -18.89 5.84 14.86
CA GLU A 88 -18.75 6.87 15.89
C GLU A 88 -17.56 7.82 15.62
N MET A 89 -16.43 7.30 15.14
CA MET A 89 -15.27 8.11 14.77
C MET A 89 -15.55 9.12 13.65
N THR A 90 -16.34 8.74 12.66
CA THR A 90 -16.61 9.60 11.49
C THR A 90 -17.79 10.51 11.64
N LYS A 91 -18.59 10.33 12.69
CA LYS A 91 -19.81 11.13 12.93
C LYS A 91 -19.59 12.65 12.89
N ALA A 92 -18.56 13.13 13.56
CA ALA A 92 -18.24 14.57 13.56
C ALA A 92 -17.83 15.09 12.18
N PHE A 93 -17.15 14.24 11.38
CA PHE A 93 -16.80 14.56 10.00
C PHE A 93 -18.04 14.59 9.09
N GLU A 94 -18.93 13.62 9.23
CA GLU A 94 -20.18 13.56 8.47
C GLU A 94 -21.07 14.78 8.74
N GLU A 95 -21.21 15.16 10.02
CA GLU A 95 -21.98 16.33 10.43
C GLU A 95 -21.36 17.63 9.91
N ALA A 96 -20.03 17.77 9.98
CA ALA A 96 -19.33 18.98 9.53
C ALA A 96 -19.34 19.17 8.02
N ASN A 97 -19.43 18.08 7.25
CA ASN A 97 -19.33 18.08 5.79
C ASN A 97 -20.64 17.72 5.08
N ASN A 98 -21.73 17.51 5.82
CA ASN A 98 -23.03 17.08 5.33
C ASN A 98 -22.93 15.90 4.33
N CYS A 99 -22.12 14.91 4.69
CA CYS A 99 -21.88 13.72 3.89
C CYS A 99 -22.11 12.44 4.72
N LYS A 100 -22.01 11.29 4.09
CA LYS A 100 -22.05 9.98 4.75
C LYS A 100 -20.75 9.22 4.50
N VAL A 101 -20.35 8.39 5.46
CA VAL A 101 -19.21 7.48 5.33
C VAL A 101 -19.69 6.05 5.50
N GLU A 102 -19.55 5.26 4.44
CA GLU A 102 -19.88 3.84 4.43
C GLU A 102 -18.61 3.00 4.46
N TYR A 103 -18.53 2.07 5.40
CA TYR A 103 -17.39 1.18 5.55
C TYR A 103 -17.67 -0.18 4.92
N GLN A 104 -16.76 -0.63 4.07
CA GLN A 104 -16.74 -2.00 3.56
C GLN A 104 -15.53 -2.74 4.13
N GLY A 105 -15.80 -3.81 4.90
CA GLY A 105 -14.78 -4.62 5.56
C GLY A 105 -14.36 -5.83 4.73
N PHE A 106 -13.06 -6.17 4.79
CA PHE A 106 -12.49 -7.34 4.14
C PHE A 106 -11.62 -8.13 5.11
N THR A 107 -11.81 -9.44 5.17
CA THR A 107 -10.98 -10.32 6.00
C THR A 107 -9.61 -10.57 5.35
N ASP A 108 -9.58 -10.81 4.04
CA ASP A 108 -8.35 -10.89 3.25
C ASP A 108 -8.19 -9.59 2.44
N TYR A 109 -7.93 -8.50 3.16
CA TYR A 109 -7.93 -7.15 2.63
C TYR A 109 -7.00 -6.99 1.41
N ALA A 110 -5.76 -7.46 1.50
CA ALA A 110 -4.77 -7.25 0.46
C ALA A 110 -5.16 -7.93 -0.86
N SER A 111 -5.67 -9.15 -0.79
CA SER A 111 -6.12 -9.93 -1.95
C SER A 111 -7.40 -9.35 -2.56
N ASP A 112 -8.39 -9.10 -1.72
CA ASP A 112 -9.72 -8.65 -2.15
C ASP A 112 -9.64 -7.25 -2.75
N VAL A 113 -8.97 -6.30 -2.08
CA VAL A 113 -8.83 -4.92 -2.58
C VAL A 113 -7.96 -4.87 -3.82
N SER A 114 -6.86 -5.65 -3.90
CA SER A 114 -6.05 -5.71 -5.12
C SER A 114 -6.86 -6.22 -6.31
N THR A 115 -7.80 -7.14 -6.08
CA THR A 115 -8.71 -7.63 -7.12
C THR A 115 -9.72 -6.56 -7.52
N MET A 116 -10.30 -5.83 -6.56
CA MET A 116 -11.23 -4.73 -6.83
C MET A 116 -10.57 -3.59 -7.61
N MET A 117 -9.31 -3.28 -7.34
CA MET A 117 -8.54 -2.24 -8.05
C MET A 117 -8.36 -2.53 -9.56
N ASN A 118 -8.63 -3.75 -10.02
CA ASN A 118 -8.70 -4.05 -11.46
C ASN A 118 -10.03 -3.60 -12.09
N THR A 119 -10.97 -3.10 -11.30
CA THR A 119 -12.23 -2.51 -11.74
C THR A 119 -12.20 -1.00 -11.52
N THR A 120 -13.28 -0.30 -11.85
CA THR A 120 -13.44 1.14 -11.61
C THR A 120 -14.19 1.45 -10.31
N ASP A 121 -14.61 0.42 -9.55
CA ASP A 121 -15.38 0.57 -8.31
C ASP A 121 -14.62 -0.04 -7.12
N TYR A 122 -13.59 0.64 -6.65
CA TYR A 122 -12.81 0.24 -5.47
C TYR A 122 -12.89 1.24 -4.31
N GLY A 123 -13.96 2.05 -4.30
CA GLY A 123 -14.23 3.00 -3.21
C GLY A 123 -13.43 4.29 -3.32
N ASP A 124 -13.69 5.21 -2.39
CA ASP A 124 -13.11 6.55 -2.39
C ASP A 124 -11.87 6.65 -1.50
N VAL A 125 -11.85 5.89 -0.40
CA VAL A 125 -10.74 5.86 0.55
C VAL A 125 -10.38 4.42 0.90
N LEU A 126 -9.09 4.09 0.80
CA LEU A 126 -8.61 2.75 1.11
C LEU A 126 -7.16 2.76 1.61
N MET A 127 -6.76 1.70 2.29
CA MET A 127 -5.34 1.45 2.57
C MET A 127 -4.69 0.88 1.32
N ILE A 128 -3.68 1.57 0.80
CA ILE A 128 -2.97 1.15 -0.41
C ILE A 128 -2.31 -0.22 -0.16
N PRO A 129 -2.71 -1.28 -0.90
CA PRO A 129 -2.08 -2.59 -0.76
C PRO A 129 -0.59 -2.55 -1.13
N ASP A 130 0.22 -3.37 -0.46
CA ASP A 130 1.67 -3.45 -0.73
C ASP A 130 1.99 -4.04 -2.12
N THR A 131 1.01 -4.65 -2.77
CA THR A 131 1.09 -5.11 -4.16
C THR A 131 1.19 -3.96 -5.16
N VAL A 132 0.71 -2.76 -4.80
CA VAL A 132 0.79 -1.56 -5.65
C VAL A 132 2.20 -1.00 -5.57
N LYS A 133 2.90 -1.00 -6.71
CA LYS A 133 4.24 -0.42 -6.81
C LYS A 133 4.16 1.11 -6.76
N VAL A 134 5.19 1.73 -6.20
CA VAL A 134 5.26 3.18 -6.03
C VAL A 134 5.11 3.92 -7.37
N MET A 135 5.68 3.38 -8.45
CA MET A 135 5.59 3.96 -9.80
C MET A 135 4.19 3.89 -10.42
N ASP A 136 3.33 3.04 -9.88
CA ASP A 136 1.97 2.82 -10.40
C ASP A 136 0.91 3.59 -9.58
N LEU A 137 1.31 4.31 -8.53
CA LEU A 137 0.37 5.01 -7.63
C LEU A 137 -0.56 5.96 -8.39
N GLY A 138 -0.03 6.76 -9.31
CA GLY A 138 -0.81 7.70 -10.10
C GLY A 138 -1.79 7.06 -11.10
N ASN A 139 -1.72 5.72 -11.31
CA ASN A 139 -2.68 5.00 -12.13
C ASN A 139 -3.98 4.66 -11.36
N PHE A 140 -3.92 4.69 -10.03
CA PHE A 140 -5.00 4.23 -9.16
C PHE A 140 -5.52 5.33 -8.22
N PHE A 141 -4.69 6.29 -7.87
CA PHE A 141 -4.97 7.27 -6.81
C PHE A 141 -4.76 8.69 -7.28
N GLU A 142 -5.59 9.60 -6.80
CA GLU A 142 -5.40 11.02 -6.96
C GLU A 142 -4.27 11.52 -6.03
N PRO A 143 -3.47 12.50 -6.45
CA PRO A 143 -2.45 13.10 -5.60
C PRO A 143 -3.09 13.91 -4.47
N LEU A 144 -2.61 13.69 -3.25
CA LEU A 144 -3.04 14.43 -2.06
C LEU A 144 -2.32 15.78 -1.90
N GLY A 145 -1.25 15.99 -2.65
CA GLY A 145 -0.41 17.18 -2.63
C GLY A 145 1.03 16.84 -2.99
N THR A 146 1.90 17.86 -2.96
CA THR A 146 3.32 17.67 -3.24
C THR A 146 4.05 17.08 -2.04
N LEU A 147 5.15 16.37 -2.29
CA LEU A 147 6.00 15.83 -1.22
C LEU A 147 6.58 16.97 -0.36
N GLU A 148 6.97 18.09 -0.98
CA GLU A 148 7.52 19.25 -0.28
C GLU A 148 6.54 19.82 0.76
N GLU A 149 5.25 19.88 0.43
CA GLU A 149 4.20 20.38 1.33
C GLU A 149 3.81 19.38 2.41
N LEU A 150 3.69 18.10 2.04
CA LEU A 150 3.14 17.09 2.93
C LEU A 150 4.17 16.50 3.89
N ASP A 151 5.45 16.48 3.53
CA ASP A 151 6.53 16.03 4.43
C ASP A 151 6.72 16.97 5.65
N GLN A 152 6.29 18.23 5.52
CA GLN A 152 6.26 19.18 6.65
C GLN A 152 5.11 18.92 7.64
N LYS A 153 4.08 18.21 7.21
CA LYS A 153 2.84 18.00 7.98
C LYS A 153 2.69 16.56 8.49
N TYR A 154 3.23 15.59 7.75
CA TYR A 154 3.00 14.18 7.99
C TYR A 154 4.31 13.40 8.01
N TYR A 155 4.49 12.55 9.01
CA TYR A 155 5.59 11.60 9.04
C TYR A 155 5.47 10.57 7.92
N TRP A 156 6.60 10.25 7.29
CA TRP A 156 6.71 9.24 6.23
C TRP A 156 5.84 9.53 4.98
N ALA A 157 5.61 10.79 4.65
CA ALA A 157 4.92 11.18 3.42
C ALA A 157 5.64 10.62 2.16
N ASP A 158 6.96 10.42 2.24
CA ASP A 158 7.80 9.84 1.20
C ASP A 158 7.46 8.39 0.85
N LYS A 159 6.82 7.61 1.75
CA LYS A 159 6.57 6.18 1.56
C LYS A 159 5.57 5.86 0.46
N LYS A 160 4.64 6.75 0.19
CA LYS A 160 3.68 6.63 -0.89
C LYS A 160 3.72 7.87 -1.80
N ALA A 161 4.95 8.31 -2.11
CA ALA A 161 5.20 9.41 -3.03
C ALA A 161 5.88 8.90 -4.31
N TYR A 162 5.51 9.49 -5.44
CA TYR A 162 6.12 9.23 -6.73
C TYR A 162 6.08 10.51 -7.58
N ASP A 163 7.17 10.79 -8.29
CA ASP A 163 7.33 11.97 -9.16
C ASP A 163 6.91 13.29 -8.49
N GLY A 164 7.37 13.48 -7.24
CA GLY A 164 7.09 14.68 -6.44
C GLY A 164 5.70 14.78 -5.83
N ASN A 165 4.78 13.87 -6.11
CA ASN A 165 3.42 13.83 -5.58
C ASN A 165 3.26 12.72 -4.54
N VAL A 166 2.42 12.97 -3.53
CA VAL A 166 2.05 12.02 -2.48
C VAL A 166 0.66 11.49 -2.75
N TYR A 167 0.51 10.18 -2.76
CA TYR A 167 -0.76 9.49 -3.05
C TYR A 167 -1.35 8.79 -1.83
N GLY A 168 -0.64 8.79 -0.72
CA GLY A 168 -1.13 8.18 0.51
C GLY A 168 -0.38 8.66 1.74
N ILE A 169 -1.10 8.84 2.82
CA ILE A 169 -0.57 9.24 4.12
C ILE A 169 -0.44 8.02 5.02
N ALA A 170 0.67 7.88 5.73
CA ALA A 170 0.86 6.81 6.69
C ALA A 170 -0.16 6.96 7.84
N HIS A 171 -1.07 6.00 7.96
CA HIS A 171 -2.06 5.99 9.06
C HIS A 171 -1.49 5.44 10.36
N LEU A 172 -0.40 4.68 10.27
CA LEU A 172 0.31 4.09 11.40
C LEU A 172 1.79 4.03 11.07
N GLY A 173 2.60 4.40 12.01
CA GLY A 173 4.04 4.24 11.94
C GLY A 173 4.58 3.81 13.29
N THR A 174 5.58 2.92 13.27
CA THR A 174 6.30 2.54 14.46
C THR A 174 7.80 2.53 14.18
N VAL A 175 8.54 3.09 15.10
CA VAL A 175 10.00 3.03 15.13
C VAL A 175 10.49 2.08 16.23
N ALA A 176 9.56 1.45 16.94
CA ALA A 176 9.88 0.52 18.01
C ALA A 176 10.11 -0.88 17.45
N GLY A 177 11.30 -1.36 17.58
CA GLY A 177 11.64 -2.77 17.53
C GLY A 177 11.92 -3.25 18.93
N GLY A 178 11.61 -4.50 19.21
CA GLY A 178 11.91 -5.10 20.51
C GLY A 178 12.09 -6.59 20.39
N ILE A 179 12.88 -7.13 21.31
CA ILE A 179 13.07 -8.57 21.46
C ILE A 179 12.19 -9.04 22.61
N CYS A 180 11.20 -9.89 22.30
CA CYS A 180 10.44 -10.58 23.32
C CYS A 180 11.26 -11.78 23.83
N TYR A 181 11.34 -11.93 25.14
CA TYR A 181 12.09 -13.02 25.74
C TYR A 181 11.28 -13.78 26.78
N ASN A 182 11.58 -15.08 26.90
CA ASN A 182 10.99 -15.93 27.93
C ASN A 182 11.81 -15.78 29.24
N LYS A 183 11.23 -15.10 30.21
CA LYS A 183 11.89 -14.84 31.50
C LYS A 183 12.38 -16.11 32.21
N LYS A 184 11.61 -17.21 32.10
CA LYS A 184 11.99 -18.48 32.74
C LYS A 184 13.22 -19.08 32.07
N VAL A 185 13.27 -19.14 30.76
CA VAL A 185 14.41 -19.67 29.99
C VAL A 185 15.66 -18.85 30.29
N TRP A 186 15.55 -17.53 30.33
CA TRP A 186 16.69 -16.65 30.65
C TRP A 186 17.20 -16.86 32.06
N ALA A 187 16.30 -17.00 33.04
CA ALA A 187 16.69 -17.30 34.42
C ALA A 187 17.34 -18.69 34.55
N ASP A 188 16.76 -19.71 33.90
CA ASP A 188 17.30 -21.07 33.90
C ASP A 188 18.70 -21.12 33.22
N ALA A 189 18.94 -20.27 32.23
CA ALA A 189 20.23 -20.12 31.58
C ALA A 189 21.27 -19.38 32.43
N GLY A 190 20.87 -18.75 33.54
CA GLY A 190 21.78 -18.00 34.42
C GLY A 190 21.94 -16.53 34.01
N VAL A 191 21.11 -16.02 33.12
CA VAL A 191 21.09 -14.58 32.75
C VAL A 191 20.44 -13.79 33.88
N THR A 192 21.22 -12.93 34.54
CA THR A 192 20.78 -12.19 35.74
C THR A 192 20.40 -10.74 35.47
N LYS A 193 20.80 -10.18 34.32
CA LYS A 193 20.46 -8.83 33.88
C LYS A 193 20.12 -8.84 32.37
N LEU A 194 19.32 -7.87 31.92
CA LEU A 194 19.11 -7.69 30.50
C LEU A 194 20.32 -7.07 29.81
N PRO A 195 20.68 -7.52 28.61
CA PRO A 195 21.79 -6.97 27.85
C PRO A 195 21.53 -5.53 27.45
N THR A 196 22.57 -4.73 27.44
CA THR A 196 22.52 -3.32 27.01
C THR A 196 23.29 -3.08 25.71
N THR A 197 24.04 -4.09 25.26
CA THR A 197 24.77 -4.07 23.99
C THR A 197 24.50 -5.33 23.19
N PRO A 198 24.72 -5.30 21.86
CA PRO A 198 24.61 -6.48 21.00
C PRO A 198 25.56 -7.62 21.45
N GLU A 199 26.75 -7.29 21.93
CA GLU A 199 27.73 -8.25 22.39
C GLU A 199 27.23 -8.98 23.65
N GLU A 200 26.72 -8.25 24.63
CA GLU A 200 26.10 -8.84 25.83
C GLU A 200 24.91 -9.75 25.45
N PHE A 201 24.09 -9.33 24.47
CA PHE A 201 22.98 -10.14 23.99
C PHE A 201 23.46 -11.48 23.40
N ILE A 202 24.53 -11.44 22.58
CA ILE A 202 25.11 -12.67 22.00
C ILE A 202 25.68 -13.60 23.12
N GLU A 203 26.29 -13.06 24.14
CA GLU A 203 26.76 -13.87 25.30
C GLU A 203 25.58 -14.52 26.03
N ASP A 204 24.49 -13.78 26.25
CA ASP A 204 23.29 -14.35 26.86
C ASP A 204 22.66 -15.46 26.00
N LEU A 205 22.65 -15.31 24.67
CA LEU A 205 22.22 -16.39 23.77
C LEU A 205 23.08 -17.63 23.86
N LYS A 206 24.41 -17.49 24.08
CA LYS A 206 25.29 -18.62 24.28
C LYS A 206 24.98 -19.32 25.63
N LEU A 207 24.70 -18.56 26.70
CA LEU A 207 24.27 -19.13 27.98
C LEU A 207 22.98 -19.94 27.83
N ILE A 208 22.00 -19.43 27.07
CA ILE A 208 20.76 -20.17 26.81
C ILE A 208 21.03 -21.46 26.06
N ARG A 209 21.86 -21.44 25.03
CA ARG A 209 22.23 -22.62 24.25
C ARG A 209 22.94 -23.67 25.11
N ASP A 210 23.83 -23.23 25.98
CA ASP A 210 24.71 -24.14 26.72
C ASP A 210 24.06 -24.69 28.00
N ASN A 211 23.05 -24.00 28.55
CA ASN A 211 22.45 -24.33 29.85
C ASN A 211 20.96 -24.74 29.76
N THR A 212 20.34 -24.69 28.57
CA THR A 212 18.94 -25.06 28.40
C THR A 212 18.71 -25.81 27.08
N ASP A 213 17.57 -26.48 26.97
CA ASP A 213 17.15 -27.12 25.72
C ASP A 213 16.38 -26.14 24.76
N ALA A 214 16.31 -24.87 25.14
CA ALA A 214 15.59 -23.87 24.34
C ALA A 214 16.43 -23.40 23.14
N ILE A 215 15.75 -23.05 22.04
CA ILE A 215 16.37 -22.33 20.92
C ILE A 215 16.64 -20.90 21.40
N PRO A 216 17.90 -20.44 21.39
CA PRO A 216 18.25 -19.13 21.95
C PRO A 216 17.58 -17.95 21.25
N TYR A 217 17.45 -18.04 19.91
CA TYR A 217 16.87 -17.00 19.07
C TYR A 217 16.34 -17.60 17.76
N TYR A 218 15.21 -17.11 17.26
CA TYR A 218 14.60 -17.51 15.98
C TYR A 218 13.83 -16.35 15.35
#